data_d5a37d690364337422f7535995383f7c
#
_entry.id   d5a37d690364337422f7535995383f7c
#
_cell.length_a   1.000
_cell.length_b   1.000
_cell.length_c   1.000
_cell.angle_alpha   90.00
_cell.angle_beta   90.00
_cell.angle_gamma   90.00
#
_symmetry.space_group_name_H-M   'P 1'
#
loop_
_entity.id
_entity.type
_entity.pdbx_description
1 polymer ?
#
loop_
_entity_poly.entity_id
_entity_poly.type
_entity_poly.pdbx_seq_one_letter_code
_entity_poly.pdbx_strand_id
1 'polypeptide(L)'
;MRNANKIAVALLLSLCGGALSVSSAIAAEKCEVDKRQSKAVGESAAKKVQKSFEAYTNGQVDEAVAILLEANPKNDFDKAYVARMLGNFYAEKGKMDTAIKYLKQAVEADILGGTDHAATLRLYADLLLQEKKFKEAIPYYYKWMDFTCKTDSQMYRRIGIAHTELKQWDKVIEVADKGLSLAESPDKGLYQMKLTSYFNQKQYKKAVGVLEVMGPLFPVDGRLWVQLAQFYLMVEDYDKALATYDLAYRNGFLETGANITRLAQLMAQKGAPYQAAKVFEKHMKSGLITQDAKSYEILAGFYQNAKEFKEAADFYGKAAAISNDGKLYLKQGRLLSLGEKYNEAIPVLEKAISLGIEHPGEANFELALAHLSLKQYKSAYNRAVLAAKDKKTEKRANSYISYIKEKARMHNVEL
;
A
#
# COMPACT_ATOMS: atom_id res chain seq x y z
N MET A 1 21.65 -37.21 41.39
CA MET A 1 20.83 -37.02 42.58
C MET A 1 19.46 -36.57 42.10
N ARG A 2 18.50 -37.49 42.03
CA ARG A 2 17.37 -37.73 42.96
C ARG A 2 16.59 -36.42 43.16
N ASN A 3 15.33 -36.29 42.76
CA ASN A 3 14.19 -37.11 43.16
C ASN A 3 13.02 -36.95 42.19
N ALA A 4 12.38 -38.09 41.98
CA ALA A 4 11.06 -38.28 41.43
C ALA A 4 9.97 -37.88 42.43
N ASN A 5 8.81 -37.41 41.95
CA ASN A 5 7.57 -37.64 42.71
C ASN A 5 6.42 -38.00 41.74
N LYS A 6 5.92 -39.20 42.00
CA LYS A 6 4.72 -39.81 41.44
C LYS A 6 3.51 -39.32 42.21
N ILE A 7 2.41 -39.03 41.55
CA ILE A 7 1.05 -39.04 42.16
C ILE A 7 0.11 -39.67 41.10
N ALA A 8 -0.17 -40.84 41.33
CA ALA A 8 -1.32 -41.65 41.70
C ALA A 8 -2.59 -41.40 40.87
N VAL A 9 -2.91 -42.48 40.13
CA VAL A 9 -4.20 -42.81 39.49
C VAL A 9 -5.24 -43.05 40.58
N ALA A 10 -6.42 -42.44 40.47
CA ALA A 10 -7.62 -42.89 41.17
C ALA A 10 -8.69 -43.22 40.13
N LEU A 11 -8.85 -44.52 39.88
CA LEU A 11 -10.03 -45.12 39.27
C LEU A 11 -11.21 -44.99 40.25
N LEU A 12 -12.31 -44.45 39.81
CA LEU A 12 -13.62 -44.65 40.42
C LEU A 12 -14.59 -45.16 39.35
N LEU A 13 -14.83 -46.45 39.40
CA LEU A 13 -15.94 -47.13 38.80
C LEU A 13 -17.20 -46.77 39.59
N SER A 14 -18.22 -46.22 38.92
CA SER A 14 -19.59 -46.28 39.40
C SER A 14 -20.48 -46.80 38.25
N LEU A 15 -21.05 -47.94 38.48
CA LEU A 15 -22.02 -48.65 37.67
C LEU A 15 -23.42 -47.96 37.76
N CYS A 16 -24.18 -48.21 36.72
CA CYS A 16 -25.67 -48.19 36.62
C CYS A 16 -26.38 -46.90 36.33
N GLY A 17 -26.91 -46.87 35.14
CA GLY A 17 -27.97 -46.00 34.69
C GLY A 17 -28.12 -46.06 33.18
N GLY A 18 -28.76 -47.13 32.67
CA GLY A 18 -29.13 -47.23 31.22
C GLY A 18 -30.14 -46.14 30.88
N ALA A 19 -29.66 -45.03 30.35
CA ALA A 19 -30.45 -44.10 29.54
C ALA A 19 -30.15 -44.45 28.08
N LEU A 20 -31.10 -45.07 27.41
CA LEU A 20 -31.17 -45.15 25.97
C LEU A 20 -31.20 -43.69 25.45
N SER A 21 -30.02 -43.14 25.21
CA SER A 21 -29.90 -41.96 24.37
C SER A 21 -30.35 -42.37 22.97
N VAL A 22 -31.61 -42.13 22.69
CA VAL A 22 -32.08 -42.01 21.34
C VAL A 22 -31.30 -40.84 20.75
N SER A 23 -30.20 -41.16 20.09
CA SER A 23 -29.56 -40.23 19.16
C SER A 23 -30.59 -39.96 18.08
N SER A 24 -31.37 -38.90 18.26
CA SER A 24 -32.07 -38.29 17.15
C SER A 24 -31.03 -37.94 16.11
N ALA A 25 -30.77 -38.85 15.17
CA ALA A 25 -30.13 -38.50 13.92
C ALA A 25 -31.03 -37.44 13.31
N ILE A 26 -30.72 -36.18 13.57
CA ILE A 26 -31.28 -35.09 12.78
C ILE A 26 -30.76 -35.40 11.39
N ALA A 27 -31.64 -35.97 10.55
CA ALA A 27 -31.33 -36.15 9.13
C ALA A 27 -30.94 -34.77 8.62
N ALA A 28 -29.69 -34.62 8.26
CA ALA A 28 -29.22 -33.38 7.68
C ALA A 28 -30.15 -33.04 6.52
N GLU A 29 -30.79 -31.91 6.61
CA GLU A 29 -31.77 -31.49 5.60
C GLU A 29 -31.03 -31.43 4.25
N LYS A 30 -31.46 -32.26 3.29
CA LYS A 30 -30.82 -32.33 1.98
C LYS A 30 -30.97 -30.97 1.30
N CYS A 31 -29.87 -30.46 0.79
CA CYS A 31 -29.86 -29.20 0.02
C CYS A 31 -30.70 -29.32 -1.25
N GLU A 32 -31.21 -28.22 -1.76
CA GLU A 32 -32.07 -28.23 -2.95
C GLU A 32 -31.34 -28.86 -4.16
N VAL A 33 -30.04 -28.71 -4.27
CA VAL A 33 -29.24 -29.36 -5.31
C VAL A 33 -29.34 -30.88 -5.28
N ASP A 34 -29.48 -31.50 -4.11
CA ASP A 34 -29.56 -32.96 -3.94
C ASP A 34 -31.02 -33.47 -4.08
N LYS A 35 -32.01 -32.58 -3.88
CA LYS A 35 -33.44 -32.92 -4.01
C LYS A 35 -33.90 -32.93 -5.46
N ARG A 36 -33.28 -32.15 -6.34
CA ARG A 36 -33.70 -32.00 -7.75
C ARG A 36 -33.04 -33.02 -8.65
N GLN A 37 -33.83 -33.99 -9.08
CA GLN A 37 -33.38 -34.96 -10.08
C GLN A 37 -33.31 -34.34 -11.47
N SER A 38 -32.30 -34.76 -12.27
CA SER A 38 -32.26 -34.43 -13.69
C SER A 38 -33.36 -35.09 -14.45
N LYS A 39 -34.01 -34.35 -15.35
CA LYS A 39 -35.03 -34.87 -16.28
C LYS A 39 -34.40 -35.07 -17.65
N ALA A 40 -34.91 -36.03 -18.39
CA ALA A 40 -34.54 -36.20 -19.80
C ALA A 40 -35.22 -35.09 -20.63
N VAL A 41 -34.48 -34.59 -21.62
CA VAL A 41 -35.00 -33.65 -22.61
C VAL A 41 -36.02 -34.36 -23.48
N GLY A 42 -37.15 -33.72 -23.72
CA GLY A 42 -38.25 -34.26 -24.50
C GLY A 42 -37.84 -34.53 -25.95
N GLU A 43 -38.50 -35.51 -26.56
CA GLU A 43 -38.15 -36.04 -27.87
C GLU A 43 -38.08 -34.95 -28.97
N SER A 44 -38.93 -33.91 -28.88
CA SER A 44 -38.94 -32.80 -29.86
C SER A 44 -37.66 -31.96 -29.90
N ALA A 45 -36.92 -31.87 -28.79
CA ALA A 45 -35.67 -31.13 -28.67
C ALA A 45 -34.44 -32.05 -28.64
N ALA A 46 -34.59 -33.30 -28.15
CA ALA A 46 -33.50 -34.22 -27.88
C ALA A 46 -32.53 -34.44 -29.06
N LYS A 47 -33.06 -34.66 -30.27
CA LYS A 47 -32.22 -34.85 -31.48
C LYS A 47 -31.36 -33.65 -31.80
N LYS A 48 -31.88 -32.43 -31.63
CA LYS A 48 -31.10 -31.20 -31.88
C LYS A 48 -30.11 -30.95 -30.77
N VAL A 49 -30.48 -31.20 -29.52
CA VAL A 49 -29.58 -31.12 -28.35
C VAL A 49 -28.40 -32.07 -28.52
N GLN A 50 -28.64 -33.33 -28.89
CA GLN A 50 -27.58 -34.31 -29.13
C GLN A 50 -26.64 -33.91 -30.27
N LYS A 51 -27.20 -33.54 -31.45
CA LYS A 51 -26.37 -33.10 -32.58
C LYS A 51 -25.56 -31.83 -32.26
N SER A 52 -26.16 -30.88 -31.55
CA SER A 52 -25.47 -29.69 -31.10
C SER A 52 -24.32 -30.02 -30.15
N PHE A 53 -24.51 -30.98 -29.24
CA PHE A 53 -23.46 -31.43 -28.34
C PHE A 53 -22.33 -32.15 -29.10
N GLU A 54 -22.66 -32.98 -30.12
CA GLU A 54 -21.66 -33.61 -30.98
C GLU A 54 -20.85 -32.57 -31.76
N ALA A 55 -21.47 -31.56 -32.35
CA ALA A 55 -20.77 -30.46 -33.01
C ALA A 55 -19.87 -29.71 -32.04
N TYR A 56 -20.36 -29.43 -30.85
CA TYR A 56 -19.58 -28.78 -29.78
C TYR A 56 -18.34 -29.58 -29.38
N THR A 57 -18.48 -30.88 -29.14
CA THR A 57 -17.35 -31.74 -28.78
C THR A 57 -16.29 -31.89 -29.89
N ASN A 58 -16.69 -31.66 -31.14
CA ASN A 58 -15.80 -31.57 -32.30
C ASN A 58 -15.18 -30.16 -32.49
N GLY A 59 -15.39 -29.23 -31.54
CA GLY A 59 -14.87 -27.88 -31.62
C GLY A 59 -15.64 -26.91 -32.54
N GLN A 60 -16.79 -27.37 -33.07
CA GLN A 60 -17.62 -26.62 -34.01
C GLN A 60 -18.69 -25.79 -33.29
N VAL A 61 -18.26 -24.86 -32.45
CA VAL A 61 -19.17 -24.10 -31.55
C VAL A 61 -20.20 -23.29 -32.33
N ASP A 62 -19.87 -22.75 -33.49
CA ASP A 62 -20.82 -22.01 -34.34
C ASP A 62 -21.93 -22.91 -34.90
N GLU A 63 -21.57 -24.11 -35.32
CA GLU A 63 -22.50 -25.11 -35.79
C GLU A 63 -23.38 -25.63 -34.66
N ALA A 64 -22.78 -25.86 -33.49
CA ALA A 64 -23.52 -26.24 -32.27
C ALA A 64 -24.60 -25.22 -31.91
N VAL A 65 -24.29 -23.96 -31.98
CA VAL A 65 -25.27 -22.85 -31.74
C VAL A 65 -26.35 -22.85 -32.80
N ALA A 66 -25.99 -22.96 -34.09
CA ALA A 66 -26.96 -22.96 -35.18
C ALA A 66 -27.97 -24.10 -35.05
N ILE A 67 -27.49 -25.33 -34.80
CA ILE A 67 -28.32 -26.52 -34.60
C ILE A 67 -29.26 -26.33 -33.38
N LEU A 68 -28.77 -25.75 -32.27
CA LEU A 68 -29.55 -25.58 -31.07
C LEU A 68 -30.61 -24.50 -31.18
N LEU A 69 -30.37 -23.45 -31.97
CA LEU A 69 -31.35 -22.41 -32.28
C LEU A 69 -32.56 -22.96 -33.10
N GLU A 70 -32.34 -24.02 -33.87
CA GLU A 70 -33.41 -24.72 -34.58
C GLU A 70 -34.20 -25.68 -33.69
N ALA A 71 -33.78 -25.91 -32.44
CA ALA A 71 -34.55 -26.75 -31.52
C ALA A 71 -35.91 -26.13 -31.22
N ASN A 72 -36.94 -26.96 -31.18
CA ASN A 72 -38.30 -26.52 -30.91
C ASN A 72 -38.78 -27.13 -29.55
N PRO A 73 -38.28 -26.60 -28.42
CA PRO A 73 -38.66 -27.11 -27.10
C PRO A 73 -40.15 -26.82 -26.80
N LYS A 74 -40.92 -27.85 -26.45
CA LYS A 74 -42.34 -27.75 -26.22
C LYS A 74 -42.70 -27.40 -24.76
N ASN A 75 -41.94 -27.93 -23.82
CA ASN A 75 -42.17 -27.74 -22.40
C ASN A 75 -41.13 -26.83 -21.79
N ASP A 76 -41.38 -26.32 -20.57
CA ASP A 76 -40.53 -25.34 -19.92
C ASP A 76 -39.17 -25.90 -19.50
N PHE A 77 -39.09 -27.20 -19.15
CA PHE A 77 -37.80 -27.84 -18.86
C PHE A 77 -36.90 -27.84 -20.07
N ASP A 78 -37.40 -28.25 -21.26
CA ASP A 78 -36.63 -28.26 -22.49
C ASP A 78 -36.19 -26.86 -22.90
N LYS A 79 -37.09 -25.84 -22.72
CA LYS A 79 -36.73 -24.43 -22.97
C LYS A 79 -35.57 -23.99 -22.06
N ALA A 80 -35.64 -24.28 -20.78
CA ALA A 80 -34.58 -23.94 -19.82
C ALA A 80 -33.27 -24.67 -20.13
N TYR A 81 -33.36 -25.95 -20.51
CA TYR A 81 -32.17 -26.75 -20.87
C TYR A 81 -31.50 -26.23 -22.14
N VAL A 82 -32.27 -25.96 -23.20
CA VAL A 82 -31.74 -25.35 -24.43
C VAL A 82 -31.16 -23.98 -24.17
N ALA A 83 -31.83 -23.15 -23.37
CA ALA A 83 -31.32 -21.84 -22.99
C ALA A 83 -29.98 -21.93 -22.21
N ARG A 84 -29.85 -22.88 -21.27
CA ARG A 84 -28.58 -23.12 -20.58
C ARG A 84 -27.45 -23.45 -21.55
N MET A 85 -27.69 -24.36 -22.49
CA MET A 85 -26.67 -24.75 -23.47
C MET A 85 -26.27 -23.58 -24.38
N LEU A 86 -27.26 -22.83 -24.91
CA LEU A 86 -26.99 -21.63 -25.72
C LEU A 86 -26.21 -20.60 -24.89
N GLY A 87 -26.56 -20.40 -23.62
CA GLY A 87 -25.83 -19.51 -22.74
C GLY A 87 -24.36 -19.90 -22.60
N ASN A 88 -24.07 -21.19 -22.37
CA ASN A 88 -22.71 -21.70 -22.29
C ASN A 88 -21.92 -21.49 -23.60
N PHE A 89 -22.51 -21.84 -24.75
CA PHE A 89 -21.85 -21.69 -26.05
C PHE A 89 -21.60 -20.23 -26.43
N TYR A 90 -22.54 -19.32 -26.13
CA TYR A 90 -22.33 -17.90 -26.35
C TYR A 90 -21.27 -17.30 -25.41
N ALA A 91 -21.16 -17.79 -24.17
CA ALA A 91 -20.11 -17.39 -23.26
C ALA A 91 -18.71 -17.79 -23.80
N GLU A 92 -18.57 -19.04 -24.30
CA GLU A 92 -17.34 -19.52 -24.91
C GLU A 92 -16.97 -18.71 -26.17
N LYS A 93 -17.95 -18.29 -26.96
CA LYS A 93 -17.75 -17.41 -28.11
C LYS A 93 -17.44 -15.94 -27.74
N GLY A 94 -17.37 -15.60 -26.46
CA GLY A 94 -17.17 -14.23 -26.01
C GLY A 94 -18.37 -13.30 -26.24
N LYS A 95 -19.56 -13.84 -26.58
CA LYS A 95 -20.80 -13.05 -26.76
C LYS A 95 -21.55 -12.91 -25.45
N MET A 96 -20.96 -12.18 -24.49
CA MET A 96 -21.36 -12.17 -23.08
C MET A 96 -22.81 -11.69 -22.86
N ASP A 97 -23.26 -10.63 -23.54
CA ASP A 97 -24.64 -10.14 -23.39
C ASP A 97 -25.66 -11.18 -23.84
N THR A 98 -25.36 -11.91 -24.93
CA THR A 98 -26.25 -12.97 -25.44
C THR A 98 -26.24 -14.17 -24.48
N ALA A 99 -25.06 -14.54 -23.95
CA ALA A 99 -24.93 -15.59 -22.95
C ALA A 99 -25.75 -15.27 -21.69
N ILE A 100 -25.60 -14.06 -21.16
CA ILE A 100 -26.34 -13.56 -20.00
C ILE A 100 -27.85 -13.65 -20.25
N LYS A 101 -28.33 -13.25 -21.44
CA LYS A 101 -29.77 -13.34 -21.81
C LYS A 101 -30.30 -14.77 -21.72
N TYR A 102 -29.57 -15.74 -22.31
CA TYR A 102 -30.01 -17.13 -22.30
C TYR A 102 -29.87 -17.78 -20.92
N LEU A 103 -28.78 -17.53 -20.21
CA LEU A 103 -28.60 -18.04 -18.85
C LEU A 103 -29.65 -17.47 -17.90
N LYS A 104 -30.04 -16.21 -18.04
CA LYS A 104 -31.15 -15.61 -17.29
C LYS A 104 -32.43 -16.41 -17.45
N GLN A 105 -32.82 -16.74 -18.70
CA GLN A 105 -33.98 -17.55 -18.97
C GLN A 105 -33.91 -18.92 -18.26
N ALA A 106 -32.75 -19.55 -18.27
CA ALA A 106 -32.55 -20.84 -17.65
C ALA A 106 -32.62 -20.81 -16.12
N VAL A 107 -32.04 -19.77 -15.46
CA VAL A 107 -32.09 -19.65 -14.00
C VAL A 107 -33.44 -19.18 -13.49
N GLU A 108 -34.15 -18.31 -14.23
CA GLU A 108 -35.47 -17.82 -13.85
C GLU A 108 -36.57 -18.89 -14.00
N ALA A 109 -36.40 -19.84 -14.91
CA ALA A 109 -37.30 -20.97 -15.05
C ALA A 109 -37.29 -21.91 -13.81
N ASP A 110 -36.15 -21.96 -13.11
CA ASP A 110 -35.92 -22.69 -11.85
C ASP A 110 -36.39 -24.16 -11.84
N ILE A 111 -36.22 -24.88 -12.96
CA ILE A 111 -36.74 -26.25 -13.17
C ILE A 111 -35.65 -27.25 -13.63
N LEU A 112 -34.44 -26.79 -13.84
CA LEU A 112 -33.30 -27.66 -14.21
C LEU A 112 -32.97 -28.61 -13.05
N GLY A 113 -32.36 -29.74 -13.37
CA GLY A 113 -31.81 -30.68 -12.38
C GLY A 113 -30.79 -29.96 -11.47
N GLY A 114 -30.60 -30.50 -10.26
CA GLY A 114 -29.85 -29.80 -9.22
C GLY A 114 -28.44 -29.36 -9.65
N THR A 115 -27.64 -30.25 -10.22
CA THR A 115 -26.30 -29.93 -10.70
C THR A 115 -26.31 -28.90 -11.84
N ASP A 116 -27.24 -29.05 -12.78
CA ASP A 116 -27.35 -28.13 -13.92
C ASP A 116 -27.79 -26.73 -13.50
N HIS A 117 -28.75 -26.66 -12.57
CA HIS A 117 -29.24 -25.39 -12.04
C HIS A 117 -28.14 -24.66 -11.24
N ALA A 118 -27.41 -25.38 -10.37
CA ALA A 118 -26.30 -24.83 -9.62
C ALA A 118 -25.20 -24.29 -10.55
N ALA A 119 -24.79 -25.07 -11.56
CA ALA A 119 -23.81 -24.63 -12.52
C ALA A 119 -24.27 -23.38 -13.30
N THR A 120 -25.54 -23.34 -13.67
CA THR A 120 -26.13 -22.19 -14.40
C THR A 120 -26.20 -20.94 -13.55
N LEU A 121 -26.63 -21.04 -12.29
CA LEU A 121 -26.63 -19.93 -11.33
C LEU A 121 -25.24 -19.32 -11.17
N ARG A 122 -24.22 -20.18 -10.99
CA ARG A 122 -22.86 -19.74 -10.83
C ARG A 122 -22.32 -19.04 -12.08
N LEU A 123 -22.45 -19.66 -13.24
CA LEU A 123 -21.99 -19.08 -14.49
C LEU A 123 -22.69 -17.75 -14.78
N TYR A 124 -24.01 -17.68 -14.55
CA TYR A 124 -24.76 -16.46 -14.74
C TYR A 124 -24.24 -15.33 -13.84
N ALA A 125 -24.01 -15.62 -12.54
CA ALA A 125 -23.44 -14.65 -11.60
C ALA A 125 -22.02 -14.22 -12.00
N ASP A 126 -21.17 -15.18 -12.43
CA ASP A 126 -19.80 -14.90 -12.86
C ASP A 126 -19.77 -14.00 -14.11
N LEU A 127 -20.63 -14.23 -15.10
CA LEU A 127 -20.72 -13.37 -16.28
C LEU A 127 -21.29 -11.98 -15.95
N LEU A 128 -22.27 -11.90 -15.06
CA LEU A 128 -22.76 -10.59 -14.58
C LEU A 128 -21.62 -9.80 -13.87
N LEU A 129 -20.79 -10.47 -13.07
CA LEU A 129 -19.64 -9.85 -12.42
C LEU A 129 -18.62 -9.34 -13.46
N GLN A 130 -18.31 -10.18 -14.46
CA GLN A 130 -17.38 -9.84 -15.55
C GLN A 130 -17.86 -8.64 -16.36
N GLU A 131 -19.15 -8.60 -16.69
CA GLU A 131 -19.81 -7.51 -17.41
C GLU A 131 -20.16 -6.30 -16.53
N LYS A 132 -19.57 -6.24 -15.33
CA LYS A 132 -19.72 -5.14 -14.36
C LYS A 132 -21.18 -4.88 -13.93
N LYS A 133 -22.06 -5.85 -14.09
CA LYS A 133 -23.45 -5.82 -13.62
C LYS A 133 -23.52 -6.23 -12.13
N PHE A 134 -22.72 -5.54 -11.31
CA PHE A 134 -22.41 -5.92 -9.92
C PHE A 134 -23.67 -6.05 -9.04
N LYS A 135 -24.62 -5.11 -9.18
CA LYS A 135 -25.88 -5.15 -8.40
C LYS A 135 -26.71 -6.39 -8.70
N GLU A 136 -26.64 -6.86 -9.95
CA GLU A 136 -27.36 -8.05 -10.39
C GLU A 136 -26.61 -9.34 -10.01
N ALA A 137 -25.29 -9.35 -10.03
CA ALA A 137 -24.47 -10.53 -9.72
C ALA A 137 -24.63 -11.02 -8.28
N ILE A 138 -24.62 -10.08 -7.31
CA ILE A 138 -24.60 -10.38 -5.86
C ILE A 138 -25.75 -11.34 -5.46
N PRO A 139 -27.04 -11.08 -5.77
CA PRO A 139 -28.12 -11.96 -5.35
C PRO A 139 -28.02 -13.37 -5.96
N TYR A 140 -27.41 -13.54 -7.14
CA TYR A 140 -27.27 -14.86 -7.75
C TYR A 140 -26.11 -15.68 -7.12
N TYR A 141 -25.09 -15.03 -6.58
CA TYR A 141 -24.11 -15.73 -5.74
C TYR A 141 -24.75 -16.25 -4.44
N TYR A 142 -25.59 -15.44 -3.78
CA TYR A 142 -26.31 -15.88 -2.60
C TYR A 142 -27.31 -17.00 -2.94
N LYS A 143 -28.09 -16.88 -4.03
CA LYS A 143 -28.97 -17.96 -4.51
C LYS A 143 -28.21 -19.27 -4.76
N TRP A 144 -27.01 -19.19 -5.32
CA TRP A 144 -26.16 -20.36 -5.51
C TRP A 144 -25.75 -21.00 -4.18
N MET A 145 -25.34 -20.20 -3.20
CA MET A 145 -24.98 -20.68 -1.87
C MET A 145 -26.16 -21.34 -1.16
N ASP A 146 -27.33 -20.69 -1.19
CA ASP A 146 -28.54 -21.22 -0.57
C ASP A 146 -28.98 -22.51 -1.25
N PHE A 147 -28.96 -22.57 -2.57
CA PHE A 147 -29.37 -23.74 -3.35
C PHE A 147 -28.46 -24.96 -3.14
N THR A 148 -27.15 -24.70 -3.04
CA THR A 148 -26.15 -25.77 -2.90
C THR A 148 -25.78 -26.06 -1.44
N CYS A 149 -26.20 -25.26 -0.49
CA CYS A 149 -25.72 -25.21 0.90
C CYS A 149 -24.17 -25.14 0.98
N LYS A 150 -23.51 -24.67 -0.08
CA LYS A 150 -22.06 -24.54 -0.12
C LYS A 150 -21.68 -23.10 0.08
N THR A 151 -20.83 -22.88 1.08
CA THR A 151 -20.19 -21.60 1.31
C THR A 151 -18.71 -21.82 1.30
N ASP A 152 -18.00 -21.02 0.52
CA ASP A 152 -16.55 -21.03 0.48
C ASP A 152 -15.99 -19.61 0.42
N SER A 153 -14.73 -19.48 0.73
CA SER A 153 -13.98 -18.23 0.71
C SER A 153 -14.06 -17.54 -0.66
N GLN A 154 -14.07 -18.32 -1.75
CA GLN A 154 -14.08 -17.79 -3.12
C GLN A 154 -15.42 -17.13 -3.47
N MET A 155 -16.54 -17.64 -2.99
CA MET A 155 -17.85 -16.99 -3.20
C MET A 155 -17.89 -15.62 -2.53
N TYR A 156 -17.49 -15.55 -1.25
CA TYR A 156 -17.39 -14.28 -0.55
C TYR A 156 -16.41 -13.29 -1.21
N ARG A 157 -15.32 -13.80 -1.77
CA ARG A 157 -14.38 -12.95 -2.53
C ARG A 157 -15.04 -12.34 -3.78
N ARG A 158 -15.83 -13.10 -4.55
CA ARG A 158 -16.58 -12.59 -5.71
C ARG A 158 -17.61 -11.53 -5.30
N ILE A 159 -18.38 -11.80 -4.24
CA ILE A 159 -19.32 -10.84 -3.67
C ILE A 159 -18.59 -9.59 -3.18
N GLY A 160 -17.44 -9.76 -2.54
CA GLY A 160 -16.58 -8.67 -2.09
C GLY A 160 -16.05 -7.79 -3.23
N ILE A 161 -15.67 -8.38 -4.37
CA ILE A 161 -15.32 -7.64 -5.58
C ILE A 161 -16.50 -6.77 -6.03
N ALA A 162 -17.69 -7.34 -6.14
CA ALA A 162 -18.88 -6.60 -6.55
C ALA A 162 -19.19 -5.43 -5.60
N HIS A 163 -19.15 -5.65 -4.29
CA HIS A 163 -19.34 -4.58 -3.31
C HIS A 163 -18.22 -3.51 -3.35
N THR A 164 -16.99 -3.90 -3.63
CA THR A 164 -15.85 -2.96 -3.78
C THR A 164 -16.08 -2.01 -4.95
N GLU A 165 -16.48 -2.54 -6.10
CA GLU A 165 -16.81 -1.75 -7.28
C GLU A 165 -18.02 -0.81 -7.07
N LEU A 166 -18.98 -1.27 -6.25
CA LEU A 166 -20.11 -0.46 -5.82
C LEU A 166 -19.77 0.52 -4.69
N LYS A 167 -18.53 0.53 -4.19
CA LYS A 167 -18.07 1.35 -3.06
C LYS A 167 -18.87 1.16 -1.77
N GLN A 168 -19.40 -0.03 -1.57
CA GLN A 168 -20.18 -0.41 -0.40
C GLN A 168 -19.27 -0.95 0.70
N TRP A 169 -18.39 -0.09 1.24
CA TRP A 169 -17.24 -0.45 2.05
C TRP A 169 -17.59 -1.31 3.28
N ASP A 170 -18.70 -1.04 3.98
CA ASP A 170 -19.09 -1.84 5.15
C ASP A 170 -19.45 -3.27 4.74
N LYS A 171 -20.15 -3.43 3.61
CA LYS A 171 -20.48 -4.75 3.07
C LYS A 171 -19.23 -5.50 2.60
N VAL A 172 -18.25 -4.79 2.04
CA VAL A 172 -16.94 -5.41 1.68
C VAL A 172 -16.28 -6.00 2.92
N ILE A 173 -16.27 -5.26 4.04
CA ILE A 173 -15.67 -5.73 5.29
C ILE A 173 -16.40 -6.97 5.80
N GLU A 174 -17.74 -6.92 5.84
CA GLU A 174 -18.57 -8.05 6.30
C GLU A 174 -18.31 -9.32 5.49
N VAL A 175 -18.35 -9.23 4.16
CA VAL A 175 -18.15 -10.41 3.30
C VAL A 175 -16.70 -10.89 3.31
N ALA A 176 -15.73 -9.98 3.47
CA ALA A 176 -14.33 -10.35 3.60
C ALA A 176 -14.10 -11.10 4.92
N ASP A 177 -14.72 -10.69 6.02
CA ASP A 177 -14.62 -11.39 7.31
C ASP A 177 -15.23 -12.81 7.22
N LYS A 178 -16.38 -12.94 6.59
CA LYS A 178 -16.99 -14.26 6.32
C LYS A 178 -16.08 -15.14 5.45
N GLY A 179 -15.53 -14.57 4.38
CA GLY A 179 -14.61 -15.30 3.50
C GLY A 179 -13.35 -15.74 4.22
N LEU A 180 -12.76 -14.88 5.06
CA LEU A 180 -11.56 -15.21 5.85
C LEU A 180 -11.83 -16.30 6.89
N SER A 181 -13.03 -16.33 7.50
CA SER A 181 -13.40 -17.36 8.48
C SER A 181 -13.56 -18.76 7.86
N LEU A 182 -13.77 -18.83 6.55
CA LEU A 182 -13.94 -20.08 5.78
C LEU A 182 -12.67 -20.46 4.99
N ALA A 183 -11.67 -19.60 4.96
CA ALA A 183 -10.47 -19.85 4.19
C ALA A 183 -9.57 -20.89 4.89
N GLU A 184 -9.21 -21.97 4.18
CA GLU A 184 -8.29 -22.99 4.66
C GLU A 184 -6.85 -22.48 4.80
N SER A 185 -6.52 -21.42 4.08
CA SER A 185 -5.24 -20.74 4.13
C SER A 185 -5.45 -19.22 4.02
N PRO A 186 -4.48 -18.40 4.46
CA PRO A 186 -4.61 -16.94 4.42
C PRO A 186 -4.90 -16.42 3.00
N ASP A 187 -6.07 -15.82 2.79
CA ASP A 187 -6.45 -15.20 1.51
C ASP A 187 -6.08 -13.72 1.50
N LYS A 188 -4.95 -13.42 0.85
CA LYS A 188 -4.43 -12.06 0.71
C LYS A 188 -5.44 -11.10 0.05
N GLY A 189 -6.26 -11.61 -0.89
CA GLY A 189 -7.26 -10.79 -1.60
C GLY A 189 -8.35 -10.28 -0.67
N LEU A 190 -8.84 -11.10 0.25
CA LEU A 190 -9.84 -10.70 1.23
C LEU A 190 -9.28 -9.69 2.24
N TYR A 191 -8.04 -9.89 2.73
CA TYR A 191 -7.36 -8.88 3.55
C TYR A 191 -7.20 -7.56 2.81
N GLN A 192 -6.81 -7.61 1.52
CA GLN A 192 -6.65 -6.40 0.71
C GLN A 192 -7.97 -5.65 0.50
N MET A 193 -9.10 -6.35 0.39
CA MET A 193 -10.43 -5.75 0.34
C MET A 193 -10.77 -5.01 1.64
N LYS A 194 -10.50 -5.61 2.80
CA LYS A 194 -10.68 -4.95 4.11
C LYS A 194 -9.80 -3.71 4.23
N LEU A 195 -8.52 -3.83 3.87
CA LEU A 195 -7.57 -2.72 3.88
C LEU A 195 -8.06 -1.56 3.02
N THR A 196 -8.46 -1.84 1.78
CA THR A 196 -9.00 -0.86 0.85
C THR A 196 -10.26 -0.19 1.41
N SER A 197 -11.14 -0.95 2.03
CA SER A 197 -12.38 -0.43 2.63
C SER A 197 -12.09 0.52 3.79
N TYR A 198 -11.24 0.13 4.73
CA TYR A 198 -10.85 1.00 5.85
C TYR A 198 -10.11 2.25 5.38
N PHE A 199 -9.27 2.13 4.36
CA PHE A 199 -8.58 3.28 3.77
C PHE A 199 -9.56 4.30 3.17
N ASN A 200 -10.51 3.83 2.35
CA ASN A 200 -11.50 4.71 1.72
C ASN A 200 -12.46 5.36 2.74
N GLN A 201 -12.71 4.70 3.85
CA GLN A 201 -13.48 5.24 4.99
C GLN A 201 -12.63 6.13 5.91
N LYS A 202 -11.34 6.34 5.61
CA LYS A 202 -10.38 7.07 6.45
C LYS A 202 -10.20 6.47 7.85
N GLN A 203 -10.49 5.20 8.02
CA GLN A 203 -10.34 4.44 9.27
C GLN A 203 -8.91 3.87 9.37
N TYR A 204 -7.90 4.75 9.31
CA TYR A 204 -6.49 4.36 9.15
C TYR A 204 -5.97 3.46 10.28
N LYS A 205 -6.44 3.63 11.51
CA LYS A 205 -6.07 2.74 12.63
C LYS A 205 -6.53 1.30 12.40
N LYS A 206 -7.73 1.11 11.84
CA LYS A 206 -8.22 -0.25 11.49
C LYS A 206 -7.45 -0.83 10.30
N ALA A 207 -7.10 0.02 9.32
CA ALA A 207 -6.25 -0.38 8.20
C ALA A 207 -4.85 -0.85 8.68
N VAL A 208 -4.25 -0.16 9.66
CA VAL A 208 -3.03 -0.62 10.33
C VAL A 208 -3.22 -2.01 10.92
N GLY A 209 -4.30 -2.24 11.67
CA GLY A 209 -4.57 -3.56 12.26
C GLY A 209 -4.67 -4.69 11.22
N VAL A 210 -5.23 -4.41 10.04
CA VAL A 210 -5.23 -5.38 8.94
C VAL A 210 -3.81 -5.68 8.46
N LEU A 211 -2.98 -4.65 8.27
CA LEU A 211 -1.60 -4.81 7.82
C LEU A 211 -0.70 -5.50 8.87
N GLU A 212 -0.92 -5.23 10.16
CA GLU A 212 -0.24 -5.93 11.27
C GLU A 212 -0.53 -7.44 11.25
N VAL A 213 -1.73 -7.86 10.83
CA VAL A 213 -2.08 -9.27 10.61
C VAL A 213 -1.44 -9.81 9.33
N MET A 214 -1.46 -9.04 8.24
CA MET A 214 -0.92 -9.48 6.95
C MET A 214 0.59 -9.67 6.96
N GLY A 215 1.35 -8.84 7.67
CA GLY A 215 2.81 -8.89 7.70
C GLY A 215 3.36 -10.30 8.05
N PRO A 216 2.99 -10.88 9.19
CA PRO A 216 3.43 -12.24 9.57
C PRO A 216 2.88 -13.34 8.66
N LEU A 217 1.68 -13.16 8.07
CA LEU A 217 1.09 -14.15 7.16
C LEU A 217 1.77 -14.17 5.78
N PHE A 218 2.34 -13.05 5.35
CA PHE A 218 3.00 -12.89 4.05
C PHE A 218 4.39 -12.25 4.20
N PRO A 219 5.31 -12.84 4.96
CA PRO A 219 6.54 -12.20 5.43
C PRO A 219 7.50 -11.80 4.31
N VAL A 220 7.46 -12.48 3.18
CA VAL A 220 8.31 -12.21 2.00
C VAL A 220 7.76 -11.12 1.08
N ASP A 221 6.56 -10.61 1.33
CA ASP A 221 6.00 -9.52 0.54
C ASP A 221 6.47 -8.17 1.08
N GLY A 222 7.60 -7.71 0.57
CA GLY A 222 8.21 -6.43 0.96
C GLY A 222 7.28 -5.22 0.83
N ARG A 223 6.32 -5.26 -0.11
CA ARG A 223 5.36 -4.18 -0.32
C ARG A 223 4.43 -4.01 0.88
N LEU A 224 4.05 -5.09 1.56
CA LEU A 224 3.22 -5.02 2.76
C LEU A 224 3.93 -4.32 3.91
N TRP A 225 5.22 -4.60 4.10
CA TRP A 225 6.03 -3.95 5.14
C TRP A 225 6.18 -2.45 4.89
N VAL A 226 6.46 -2.06 3.62
CA VAL A 226 6.51 -0.65 3.24
C VAL A 226 5.16 0.02 3.44
N GLN A 227 4.07 -0.63 3.05
CA GLN A 227 2.72 -0.12 3.23
C GLN A 227 2.37 0.03 4.72
N LEU A 228 2.70 -0.95 5.56
CA LEU A 228 2.49 -0.87 7.00
C LEU A 228 3.23 0.33 7.61
N ALA A 229 4.49 0.53 7.24
CA ALA A 229 5.26 1.68 7.71
C ALA A 229 4.63 3.02 7.28
N GLN A 230 4.12 3.10 6.04
CA GLN A 230 3.40 4.28 5.56
C GLN A 230 2.10 4.53 6.33
N PHE A 231 1.35 3.47 6.65
CA PHE A 231 0.12 3.60 7.43
C PHE A 231 0.40 4.01 8.89
N TYR A 232 1.50 3.54 9.49
CA TYR A 232 1.93 4.07 10.79
C TYR A 232 2.21 5.57 10.75
N LEU A 233 2.80 6.09 9.65
CA LEU A 233 2.96 7.54 9.48
C LEU A 233 1.62 8.28 9.38
N MET A 234 0.62 7.68 8.71
CA MET A 234 -0.71 8.28 8.60
C MET A 234 -1.46 8.37 9.93
N VAL A 235 -1.13 7.49 10.88
CA VAL A 235 -1.69 7.51 12.24
C VAL A 235 -0.73 8.14 13.26
N GLU A 236 0.37 8.78 12.78
CA GLU A 236 1.38 9.49 13.56
C GLU A 236 2.14 8.60 14.56
N ASP A 237 2.14 7.28 14.34
CA ASP A 237 2.97 6.34 15.10
C ASP A 237 4.38 6.26 14.50
N TYR A 238 5.18 7.30 14.74
CA TYR A 238 6.51 7.44 14.16
C TYR A 238 7.50 6.37 14.64
N ASP A 239 7.31 5.84 15.85
CA ASP A 239 8.19 4.80 16.40
C ASP A 239 8.00 3.47 15.66
N LYS A 240 6.74 3.05 15.51
CA LYS A 240 6.43 1.86 14.72
C LYS A 240 6.75 2.06 13.24
N ALA A 241 6.54 3.26 12.70
CA ALA A 241 6.91 3.57 11.32
C ALA A 241 8.42 3.38 11.11
N LEU A 242 9.27 3.94 11.97
CA LEU A 242 10.72 3.79 11.89
C LEU A 242 11.14 2.32 12.03
N ALA A 243 10.62 1.62 13.03
CA ALA A 243 10.96 0.20 13.26
C ALA A 243 10.59 -0.66 12.04
N THR A 244 9.41 -0.41 11.45
CA THR A 244 8.95 -1.17 10.28
C THR A 244 9.75 -0.82 9.01
N TYR A 245 10.09 0.46 8.79
CA TYR A 245 10.96 0.85 7.69
C TYR A 245 12.37 0.28 7.86
N ASP A 246 12.94 0.26 9.07
CA ASP A 246 14.27 -0.33 9.33
C ASP A 246 14.25 -1.84 9.09
N LEU A 247 13.19 -2.53 9.54
CA LEU A 247 13.00 -3.95 9.24
C LEU A 247 12.93 -4.21 7.74
N ALA A 248 12.13 -3.42 7.02
CA ALA A 248 12.02 -3.52 5.55
C ALA A 248 13.36 -3.22 4.86
N TYR A 249 14.13 -2.26 5.37
CA TYR A 249 15.46 -1.94 4.86
C TYR A 249 16.45 -3.10 5.02
N ARG A 250 16.52 -3.69 6.21
CA ARG A 250 17.41 -4.82 6.51
C ARG A 250 17.10 -6.06 5.69
N ASN A 251 15.82 -6.24 5.32
CA ASN A 251 15.40 -7.34 4.44
C ASN A 251 15.49 -7.01 2.94
N GLY A 252 16.00 -5.84 2.56
CA GLY A 252 16.16 -5.45 1.16
C GLY A 252 14.85 -5.05 0.45
N PHE A 253 13.78 -4.78 1.18
CA PHE A 253 12.46 -4.45 0.62
C PHE A 253 12.31 -2.97 0.22
N LEU A 254 13.26 -2.10 0.56
CA LEU A 254 13.21 -0.70 0.15
C LEU A 254 13.88 -0.49 -1.22
N GLU A 255 13.12 -0.73 -2.27
CA GLU A 255 13.59 -0.74 -3.65
C GLU A 255 13.61 0.66 -4.31
N THR A 256 13.11 1.69 -3.63
CA THR A 256 13.04 3.05 -4.20
C THR A 256 13.77 4.08 -3.36
N GLY A 257 14.38 5.07 -4.03
CA GLY A 257 15.02 6.20 -3.34
C GLY A 257 14.06 6.97 -2.43
N ALA A 258 12.78 7.02 -2.77
CA ALA A 258 11.75 7.66 -1.93
C ALA A 258 11.59 6.95 -0.57
N ASN A 259 11.57 5.62 -0.55
CA ASN A 259 11.46 4.84 0.68
C ASN A 259 12.72 4.97 1.54
N ILE A 260 13.92 4.95 0.94
CA ILE A 260 15.18 5.21 1.64
C ILE A 260 15.20 6.63 2.22
N THR A 261 14.76 7.61 1.45
CA THR A 261 14.67 9.00 1.92
C THR A 261 13.74 9.10 3.14
N ARG A 262 12.60 8.41 3.10
CA ARG A 262 11.66 8.40 4.21
C ARG A 262 12.25 7.77 5.47
N LEU A 263 12.93 6.63 5.31
CA LEU A 263 13.66 5.98 6.41
C LEU A 263 14.69 6.94 7.03
N ALA A 264 15.54 7.55 6.20
CA ALA A 264 16.58 8.48 6.66
C ALA A 264 15.97 9.70 7.38
N GLN A 265 14.88 10.26 6.87
CA GLN A 265 14.16 11.36 7.53
C GLN A 265 13.63 10.97 8.91
N LEU A 266 13.05 9.77 9.04
CA LEU A 266 12.58 9.26 10.32
C LEU A 266 13.73 9.01 11.30
N MET A 267 14.85 8.43 10.83
CA MET A 267 16.06 8.26 11.65
C MET A 267 16.55 9.61 12.19
N ALA A 268 16.64 10.63 11.34
CA ALA A 268 17.09 11.96 11.75
C ALA A 268 16.13 12.61 12.76
N GLN A 269 14.82 12.49 12.53
CA GLN A 269 13.79 12.99 13.43
C GLN A 269 13.82 12.31 14.80
N LYS A 270 14.19 11.03 14.85
CA LYS A 270 14.30 10.24 16.08
C LYS A 270 15.69 10.29 16.73
N GLY A 271 16.50 11.30 16.37
CA GLY A 271 17.80 11.57 17.02
C GLY A 271 18.99 10.79 16.49
N ALA A 272 18.86 10.19 15.30
CA ALA A 272 19.94 9.47 14.63
C ALA A 272 20.35 10.11 13.30
N PRO A 273 20.67 11.44 13.25
CA PRO A 273 20.92 12.15 12.00
C PRO A 273 22.21 11.68 11.29
N TYR A 274 23.23 11.24 12.03
CA TYR A 274 24.45 10.68 11.42
C TYR A 274 24.17 9.38 10.67
N GLN A 275 23.43 8.46 11.28
CA GLN A 275 23.01 7.21 10.65
C GLN A 275 22.14 7.48 9.43
N ALA A 276 21.22 8.46 9.54
CA ALA A 276 20.40 8.91 8.42
C ALA A 276 21.26 9.38 7.24
N ALA A 277 22.29 10.21 7.51
CA ALA A 277 23.23 10.67 6.50
C ALA A 277 23.97 9.49 5.83
N LYS A 278 24.47 8.54 6.61
CA LYS A 278 25.22 7.38 6.07
C LYS A 278 24.36 6.49 5.20
N VAL A 279 23.11 6.21 5.62
CA VAL A 279 22.15 5.43 4.81
C VAL A 279 21.82 6.17 3.52
N PHE A 280 21.51 7.45 3.60
CA PHE A 280 21.14 8.26 2.45
C PHE A 280 22.32 8.38 1.45
N GLU A 281 23.52 8.68 1.94
CA GLU A 281 24.74 8.79 1.13
C GLU A 281 25.10 7.48 0.42
N LYS A 282 24.96 6.33 1.12
CA LYS A 282 25.17 5.00 0.54
C LYS A 282 24.28 4.81 -0.70
N HIS A 283 23.02 5.19 -0.60
CA HIS A 283 22.06 5.00 -1.69
C HIS A 283 22.13 6.08 -2.78
N MET A 284 22.70 7.24 -2.48
CA MET A 284 23.12 8.19 -3.52
C MET A 284 24.31 7.62 -4.33
N LYS A 285 25.28 7.01 -3.67
CA LYS A 285 26.44 6.39 -4.34
C LYS A 285 26.06 5.18 -5.21
N SER A 286 25.06 4.41 -4.80
CA SER A 286 24.56 3.27 -5.60
C SER A 286 23.63 3.68 -6.75
N GLY A 287 23.26 4.96 -6.87
CA GLY A 287 22.36 5.47 -7.91
C GLY A 287 20.86 5.27 -7.62
N LEU A 288 20.49 4.69 -6.47
CA LEU A 288 19.09 4.54 -6.08
C LEU A 288 18.44 5.90 -5.73
N ILE A 289 19.25 6.84 -5.22
CA ILE A 289 18.86 8.24 -5.01
C ILE A 289 19.64 9.09 -6.00
N THR A 290 18.94 9.91 -6.75
CA THR A 290 19.54 10.81 -7.75
C THR A 290 20.46 11.81 -7.08
N GLN A 291 21.63 12.05 -7.70
CA GLN A 291 22.63 13.02 -7.22
C GLN A 291 22.30 14.43 -7.78
N ASP A 292 21.21 15.01 -7.33
CA ASP A 292 20.75 16.34 -7.69
C ASP A 292 20.90 17.36 -6.52
N ALA A 293 20.61 18.62 -6.80
CA ALA A 293 20.71 19.68 -5.80
C ALA A 293 19.86 19.39 -4.55
N LYS A 294 18.66 18.87 -4.73
CA LYS A 294 17.73 18.55 -3.64
C LYS A 294 18.25 17.43 -2.76
N SER A 295 18.77 16.38 -3.37
CA SER A 295 19.34 15.23 -2.64
C SER A 295 20.59 15.63 -1.86
N TYR A 296 21.47 16.44 -2.46
CA TYR A 296 22.63 16.97 -1.75
C TYR A 296 22.22 17.92 -0.61
N GLU A 297 21.19 18.75 -0.77
CA GLU A 297 20.67 19.60 0.31
C GLU A 297 20.13 18.77 1.47
N ILE A 298 19.37 17.70 1.19
CA ILE A 298 18.84 16.79 2.22
C ILE A 298 19.99 16.12 2.98
N LEU A 299 20.99 15.61 2.27
CA LEU A 299 22.17 14.98 2.88
C LEU A 299 22.96 15.95 3.74
N ALA A 300 23.19 17.18 3.24
CA ALA A 300 23.80 18.26 3.99
C ALA A 300 23.05 18.56 5.29
N GLY A 301 21.70 18.58 5.23
CA GLY A 301 20.85 18.77 6.40
C GLY A 301 21.01 17.66 7.45
N PHE A 302 21.13 16.41 7.04
CA PHE A 302 21.41 15.31 7.96
C PHE A 302 22.76 15.46 8.65
N TYR A 303 23.82 15.78 7.90
CA TYR A 303 25.15 16.01 8.48
C TYR A 303 25.16 17.24 9.38
N GLN A 304 24.49 18.33 9.01
CA GLN A 304 24.34 19.51 9.85
C GLN A 304 23.66 19.20 11.19
N ASN A 305 22.58 18.41 11.17
CA ASN A 305 21.90 17.97 12.38
C ASN A 305 22.76 17.03 13.23
N ALA A 306 23.65 16.29 12.60
CA ALA A 306 24.66 15.46 13.26
C ALA A 306 25.84 16.26 13.80
N LYS A 307 25.92 17.59 13.56
CA LYS A 307 27.04 18.50 13.86
C LYS A 307 28.33 18.16 13.10
N GLU A 308 28.23 17.43 12.02
CA GLU A 308 29.32 17.14 11.07
C GLU A 308 29.43 18.33 10.08
N PHE A 309 29.96 19.45 10.57
CA PHE A 309 29.90 20.73 9.84
C PHE A 309 30.71 20.73 8.55
N LYS A 310 31.79 20.00 8.49
CA LYS A 310 32.61 19.88 7.29
C LYS A 310 31.85 19.18 6.17
N GLU A 311 31.33 18.00 6.45
CA GLU A 311 30.55 17.20 5.50
C GLU A 311 29.28 17.95 5.06
N ALA A 312 28.61 18.61 6.00
CA ALA A 312 27.45 19.45 5.69
C ALA A 312 27.79 20.60 4.73
N ALA A 313 28.91 21.29 4.98
CA ALA A 313 29.38 22.38 4.10
C ALA A 313 29.73 21.87 2.70
N ASP A 314 30.41 20.73 2.59
CA ASP A 314 30.78 20.10 1.33
C ASP A 314 29.54 19.75 0.50
N PHE A 315 28.49 19.17 1.13
CA PHE A 315 27.27 18.80 0.42
C PHE A 315 26.36 20.00 0.11
N TYR A 316 26.30 21.03 0.97
CA TYR A 316 25.62 22.27 0.61
C TYR A 316 26.33 22.95 -0.57
N GLY A 317 27.66 22.91 -0.63
CA GLY A 317 28.44 23.42 -1.76
C GLY A 317 28.10 22.72 -3.07
N LYS A 318 27.98 21.38 -3.06
CA LYS A 318 27.54 20.61 -4.23
C LYS A 318 26.12 20.98 -4.66
N ALA A 319 25.19 21.08 -3.71
CA ALA A 319 23.83 21.51 -3.99
C ALA A 319 23.79 22.92 -4.60
N ALA A 320 24.56 23.87 -4.01
CA ALA A 320 24.64 25.25 -4.46
C ALA A 320 25.22 25.36 -5.88
N ALA A 321 26.25 24.59 -6.18
CA ALA A 321 26.87 24.59 -7.51
C ALA A 321 25.94 24.09 -8.62
N ILE A 322 25.09 23.09 -8.33
CA ILE A 322 24.11 22.56 -9.29
C ILE A 322 22.95 23.54 -9.50
N SER A 323 22.40 24.10 -8.41
CA SER A 323 21.21 24.96 -8.47
C SER A 323 21.53 26.43 -8.71
N ASN A 324 22.78 26.86 -8.54
CA ASN A 324 23.22 28.25 -8.51
C ASN A 324 22.42 29.09 -7.49
N ASP A 325 22.05 28.51 -6.34
CA ASP A 325 21.25 29.13 -5.30
C ASP A 325 22.12 29.80 -4.23
N GLY A 326 22.06 31.11 -4.14
CA GLY A 326 22.78 31.91 -3.16
C GLY A 326 22.45 31.57 -1.70
N LYS A 327 21.23 31.08 -1.41
CA LYS A 327 20.84 30.64 -0.06
C LYS A 327 21.64 29.39 0.38
N LEU A 328 21.91 28.48 -0.55
CA LEU A 328 22.73 27.29 -0.26
C LEU A 328 24.20 27.66 -0.06
N TYR A 329 24.74 28.63 -0.84
CA TYR A 329 26.07 29.17 -0.59
C TYR A 329 26.16 29.87 0.78
N LEU A 330 25.12 30.58 1.20
CA LEU A 330 25.07 31.16 2.55
C LEU A 330 25.11 30.09 3.64
N LYS A 331 24.34 28.99 3.49
CA LYS A 331 24.39 27.84 4.41
C LYS A 331 25.78 27.22 4.46
N GLN A 332 26.42 27.01 3.30
CA GLN A 332 27.78 26.51 3.19
C GLN A 332 28.78 27.41 3.93
N GLY A 333 28.74 28.69 3.66
CA GLY A 333 29.68 29.67 4.27
C GLY A 333 29.54 29.72 5.80
N ARG A 334 28.31 29.67 6.32
CA ARG A 334 28.05 29.56 7.76
C ARG A 334 28.68 28.31 8.40
N LEU A 335 28.51 27.17 7.76
CA LEU A 335 29.07 25.92 8.27
C LEU A 335 30.60 25.90 8.20
N LEU A 336 31.19 26.46 7.16
CA LEU A 336 32.65 26.67 7.08
C LEU A 336 33.14 27.58 8.22
N SER A 337 32.40 28.65 8.49
CA SER A 337 32.75 29.56 9.62
C SER A 337 32.62 28.87 10.98
N LEU A 338 31.58 28.04 11.18
CA LEU A 338 31.44 27.21 12.39
C LEU A 338 32.54 26.16 12.55
N GLY A 339 33.08 25.66 11.44
CA GLY A 339 34.25 24.80 11.40
C GLY A 339 35.59 25.54 11.39
N GLU A 340 35.58 26.86 11.71
CA GLU A 340 36.80 27.74 11.75
C GLU A 340 37.54 27.86 10.42
N LYS A 341 36.92 27.47 9.30
CA LYS A 341 37.49 27.56 7.95
C LYS A 341 37.18 28.90 7.31
N TYR A 342 37.61 29.98 7.99
CA TYR A 342 37.22 31.36 7.60
C TYR A 342 37.71 31.74 6.20
N ASN A 343 38.93 31.32 5.81
CA ASN A 343 39.47 31.59 4.46
C ASN A 343 38.68 30.92 3.36
N GLU A 344 38.09 29.74 3.62
CA GLU A 344 37.19 29.06 2.69
C GLU A 344 35.77 29.67 2.71
N ALA A 345 35.29 30.15 3.86
CA ALA A 345 34.00 30.76 4.03
C ALA A 345 33.84 32.07 3.28
N ILE A 346 34.84 32.92 3.28
CA ILE A 346 34.79 34.28 2.69
C ILE A 346 34.36 34.25 1.22
N PRO A 347 35.05 33.56 0.29
CA PRO A 347 34.64 33.57 -1.12
C PRO A 347 33.27 32.96 -1.36
N VAL A 348 32.85 31.99 -0.54
CA VAL A 348 31.55 31.34 -0.61
C VAL A 348 30.44 32.30 -0.21
N LEU A 349 30.63 33.08 0.87
CA LEU A 349 29.70 34.10 1.33
C LEU A 349 29.58 35.26 0.35
N GLU A 350 30.69 35.68 -0.27
CA GLU A 350 30.68 36.67 -1.34
C GLU A 350 29.91 36.19 -2.56
N LYS A 351 30.07 34.92 -2.93
CA LYS A 351 29.30 34.30 -3.99
C LYS A 351 27.80 34.31 -3.68
N ALA A 352 27.41 34.03 -2.43
CA ALA A 352 26.02 34.11 -2.01
C ALA A 352 25.41 35.52 -2.25
N ILE A 353 26.17 36.58 -1.89
CA ILE A 353 25.75 37.96 -2.13
C ILE A 353 25.65 38.26 -3.63
N SER A 354 26.64 37.86 -4.43
CA SER A 354 26.63 38.13 -5.87
C SER A 354 25.46 37.47 -6.63
N LEU A 355 24.88 36.41 -6.07
CA LEU A 355 23.70 35.74 -6.59
C LEU A 355 22.37 36.37 -6.16
N GLY A 356 22.40 37.50 -5.44
CA GLY A 356 21.23 38.29 -5.14
C GLY A 356 20.30 37.65 -4.09
N ILE A 357 20.85 37.15 -2.98
CA ILE A 357 20.02 36.66 -1.87
C ILE A 357 19.14 37.78 -1.28
N GLU A 358 17.96 37.42 -0.82
CA GLU A 358 16.94 38.31 -0.30
C GLU A 358 17.44 39.19 0.87
N HIS A 359 18.28 38.62 1.73
CA HIS A 359 18.85 39.28 2.90
C HIS A 359 20.38 39.28 2.86
N PRO A 360 21.02 40.15 2.06
CA PRO A 360 22.46 40.19 1.95
C PRO A 360 23.19 40.56 3.25
N GLY A 361 22.46 41.22 4.17
CA GLY A 361 22.96 41.48 5.51
C GLY A 361 23.39 40.28 6.29
N GLU A 362 22.72 39.13 6.09
CA GLU A 362 23.08 37.86 6.74
C GLU A 362 24.48 37.40 6.29
N ALA A 363 24.74 37.38 4.98
CA ALA A 363 26.06 36.99 4.45
C ALA A 363 27.12 38.02 4.85
N ASN A 364 26.82 39.31 4.81
CA ASN A 364 27.77 40.33 5.26
C ASN A 364 28.10 40.23 6.74
N PHE A 365 27.15 39.84 7.59
CA PHE A 365 27.40 39.59 9.00
C PHE A 365 28.34 38.40 9.22
N GLU A 366 28.11 37.27 8.53
CA GLU A 366 29.00 36.12 8.57
C GLU A 366 30.41 36.47 8.05
N LEU A 367 30.50 37.29 6.97
CA LEU A 367 31.80 37.82 6.48
C LEU A 367 32.49 38.67 7.54
N ALA A 368 31.73 39.54 8.24
CA ALA A 368 32.31 40.36 9.33
C ALA A 368 32.90 39.45 10.43
N LEU A 369 32.20 38.40 10.82
CA LEU A 369 32.70 37.43 11.81
C LEU A 369 33.94 36.70 11.32
N ALA A 370 33.93 36.23 10.08
CA ALA A 370 35.07 35.51 9.49
C ALA A 370 36.32 36.42 9.44
N HIS A 371 36.20 37.64 8.94
CA HIS A 371 37.27 38.61 8.92
C HIS A 371 37.76 39.00 10.32
N LEU A 372 36.85 39.12 11.28
CA LEU A 372 37.20 39.41 12.68
C LEU A 372 38.03 38.30 13.29
N SER A 373 37.66 37.05 13.07
CA SER A 373 38.40 35.85 13.51
C SER A 373 39.81 35.79 12.90
N LEU A 374 39.96 36.25 11.66
CA LEU A 374 41.23 36.38 10.98
C LEU A 374 42.00 37.67 11.37
N LYS A 375 41.51 38.45 12.35
CA LYS A 375 42.09 39.73 12.78
C LYS A 375 42.18 40.78 11.65
N GLN A 376 41.36 40.64 10.63
CA GLN A 376 41.25 41.61 9.49
C GLN A 376 40.23 42.70 9.83
N TYR A 377 40.58 43.52 10.82
CA TYR A 377 39.61 44.44 11.47
C TYR A 377 38.92 45.43 10.51
N LYS A 378 39.68 45.97 9.53
CA LYS A 378 39.12 46.89 8.53
C LYS A 378 38.07 46.22 7.64
N SER A 379 38.35 45.03 7.14
CA SER A 379 37.37 44.22 6.37
C SER A 379 36.19 43.83 7.22
N ALA A 380 36.40 43.38 8.47
CA ALA A 380 35.34 43.05 9.41
C ALA A 380 34.38 44.24 9.66
N TYR A 381 34.96 45.42 9.88
CA TYR A 381 34.19 46.64 10.06
C TYR A 381 33.33 47.01 8.83
N ASN A 382 33.93 47.00 7.64
CA ASN A 382 33.21 47.33 6.41
C ASN A 382 32.05 46.34 6.16
N ARG A 383 32.25 45.05 6.39
CA ARG A 383 31.20 44.04 6.27
C ARG A 383 30.11 44.20 7.35
N ALA A 384 30.49 44.53 8.57
CA ALA A 384 29.50 44.80 9.64
C ALA A 384 28.64 46.03 9.33
N VAL A 385 29.22 47.10 8.76
CA VAL A 385 28.46 48.27 8.32
C VAL A 385 27.47 47.93 7.19
N LEU A 386 27.88 47.06 6.25
CA LEU A 386 26.97 46.59 5.21
C LEU A 386 25.84 45.72 5.81
N ALA A 387 26.16 44.89 6.77
CA ALA A 387 25.18 44.07 7.46
C ALA A 387 24.16 44.88 8.25
N ALA A 388 24.57 46.07 8.80
CA ALA A 388 23.69 46.97 9.55
C ALA A 388 22.65 47.67 8.67
N LYS A 389 22.80 47.64 7.34
CA LYS A 389 21.80 48.21 6.40
C LYS A 389 20.60 47.30 6.19
N ASP A 390 20.69 46.02 6.54
CA ASP A 390 19.60 45.06 6.44
C ASP A 390 18.88 44.96 7.79
N LYS A 391 17.57 45.28 7.81
CA LYS A 391 16.74 45.25 9.02
C LYS A 391 16.84 43.95 9.81
N LYS A 392 17.04 42.82 9.15
CA LYS A 392 17.15 41.51 9.79
C LYS A 392 18.43 41.36 10.63
N THR A 393 19.48 42.06 10.26
CA THR A 393 20.79 41.94 10.91
C THR A 393 21.23 43.24 11.61
N GLU A 394 20.52 44.36 11.42
CA GLU A 394 20.86 45.69 11.91
C GLU A 394 21.30 45.71 13.38
N LYS A 395 20.46 45.20 14.28
CA LYS A 395 20.73 45.22 15.73
C LYS A 395 22.02 44.47 16.09
N ARG A 396 22.20 43.25 15.51
CA ARG A 396 23.39 42.47 15.77
C ARG A 396 24.63 43.10 15.18
N ALA A 397 24.55 43.56 13.94
CA ALA A 397 25.66 44.19 13.25
C ALA A 397 26.13 45.45 13.98
N ASN A 398 25.25 46.30 14.46
CA ASN A 398 25.58 47.50 15.23
C ASN A 398 26.34 47.18 16.53
N SER A 399 25.93 46.12 17.25
CA SER A 399 26.69 45.65 18.44
C SER A 399 28.10 45.20 18.08
N TYR A 400 28.27 44.47 16.95
CA TYR A 400 29.58 44.04 16.51
C TYR A 400 30.44 45.16 15.94
N ILE A 401 29.87 46.19 15.31
CA ILE A 401 30.60 47.39 14.87
C ILE A 401 31.37 48.01 16.04
N SER A 402 30.69 48.23 17.18
CA SER A 402 31.29 48.76 18.39
C SER A 402 32.42 47.86 18.90
N TYR A 403 32.20 46.53 18.94
CA TYR A 403 33.21 45.57 19.34
C TYR A 403 34.42 45.54 18.41
N ILE A 404 34.22 45.57 17.10
CA ILE A 404 35.29 45.59 16.09
C ILE A 404 36.12 46.86 16.22
N LYS A 405 35.50 48.04 16.44
CA LYS A 405 36.21 49.31 16.68
C LYS A 405 37.15 49.22 17.87
N GLU A 406 36.64 48.67 19.00
CA GLU A 406 37.48 48.54 20.20
C GLU A 406 38.63 47.54 19.98
N LYS A 407 38.38 46.40 19.30
CA LYS A 407 39.44 45.45 18.93
C LYS A 407 40.48 46.06 18.00
N ALA A 408 40.07 46.85 17.00
CA ALA A 408 40.97 47.53 16.09
C ALA A 408 41.86 48.54 16.84
N ARG A 409 41.28 49.32 17.76
CA ARG A 409 41.96 50.24 18.62
C ARG A 409 43.03 49.56 19.48
N MET A 410 42.66 48.42 20.12
CA MET A 410 43.59 47.61 20.93
C MET A 410 44.80 47.05 20.14
N HIS A 411 44.65 46.94 18.83
CA HIS A 411 45.68 46.39 17.95
C HIS A 411 46.31 47.47 17.05
N ASN A 412 46.08 48.76 17.34
CA ASN A 412 46.56 49.92 16.59
C ASN A 412 46.26 49.84 15.07
N VAL A 413 45.07 49.37 14.73
CA VAL A 413 44.57 49.34 13.34
C VAL A 413 43.58 50.45 13.11
N GLU A 414 43.84 51.28 12.11
CA GLU A 414 42.94 52.34 11.65
C GLU A 414 41.83 51.72 10.74
N LEU A 415 40.55 52.06 10.99
CA LEU A 415 39.41 51.50 10.31
C LEU A 415 38.94 52.34 9.12
#